data_c9805b00d7134d4585be59ff666d2167
#
_entry.id   c9805b00d7134d4585be59ff666d2167
#
_cell.length_a   1.000
_cell.length_b   1.000
_cell.length_c   1.000
_cell.angle_alpha   90.00
_cell.angle_beta   90.00
_cell.angle_gamma   90.00
#
_symmetry.space_group_name_H-M   'P 1'
#
loop_
_entity.id
_entity.type
_entity.pdbx_description
1 polymer ?
#
loop_
_entity_poly.entity_id
_entity_poly.type
_entity_poly.pdbx_seq_one_letter_code
_entity_poly.pdbx_strand_id
1 'polypeptide(L)'
;GLYAGLLSGIGALDGIREMVERAVRRAGLYPTCAGVCLLCAMMFCNQSTAPVVAPQLMAHSYEARGEGKRALALDIENSGIVLAALIPWNISVSIPLAMLGAGASALPYAVLLYMIPLCYLVTRRRLGPRAEKEKI
;
A
#
# COMPACT_ATOMS: atom_id res chain seq x y z
N GLY A 1 15.60 5.72 -6.94
CA GLY A 1 16.27 6.01 -7.94
C GLY A 1 15.94 6.04 -9.41
N LEU A 2 16.79 5.45 -10.23
CA LEU A 2 16.81 5.58 -11.68
C LEU A 2 15.51 5.10 -12.36
N TYR A 3 14.94 4.00 -11.89
CA TYR A 3 13.69 3.43 -12.43
C TYR A 3 12.47 4.34 -12.20
N ALA A 4 12.40 5.01 -11.06
CA ALA A 4 11.31 5.94 -10.80
C ALA A 4 11.39 7.19 -11.69
N GLY A 5 12.62 7.66 -11.96
CA GLY A 5 12.86 8.76 -12.91
C GLY A 5 12.54 8.41 -14.36
N LEU A 6 12.87 7.18 -14.79
CA LEU A 6 12.54 6.67 -16.13
C LEU A 6 11.02 6.53 -16.33
N LEU A 7 10.31 5.99 -15.36
CA LEU A 7 8.85 5.85 -15.41
C LEU A 7 8.14 7.22 -15.45
N SER A 8 8.69 8.23 -14.76
CA SER A 8 8.17 9.60 -14.82
C SER A 8 8.41 10.25 -16.18
N GLY A 9 9.54 9.96 -16.85
CA GLY A 9 9.92 10.55 -18.12
C GLY A 9 9.15 10.06 -19.35
N ILE A 10 8.52 8.87 -19.26
CA ILE A 10 7.84 8.24 -20.41
C ILE A 10 6.33 8.58 -20.47
N GLY A 11 5.79 9.37 -19.53
CA GLY A 11 4.35 9.67 -19.47
C GLY A 11 3.49 8.45 -19.07
N ALA A 12 4.11 7.30 -18.80
CA ALA A 12 3.41 6.08 -18.38
C ALA A 12 2.69 6.28 -17.04
N LEU A 13 3.20 7.17 -16.19
CA LEU A 13 2.59 7.48 -14.91
C LEU A 13 1.27 8.27 -15.04
N ASP A 14 1.07 9.01 -16.13
CA ASP A 14 -0.14 9.83 -16.29
C ASP A 14 -1.38 8.95 -16.55
N GLY A 15 -1.23 7.91 -17.38
CA GLY A 15 -2.29 6.92 -17.58
C GLY A 15 -2.61 6.12 -16.30
N ILE A 16 -1.57 5.76 -15.54
CA ILE A 16 -1.74 5.06 -14.26
C ILE A 16 -2.42 5.97 -13.23
N ARG A 17 -2.04 7.25 -13.16
CA ARG A 17 -2.67 8.25 -12.28
C ARG A 17 -4.16 8.38 -12.55
N GLU A 18 -4.55 8.44 -13.82
CA GLU A 18 -5.97 8.52 -14.18
C GLU A 18 -6.75 7.26 -13.74
N MET A 19 -6.17 6.07 -13.88
CA MET A 19 -6.75 4.82 -13.35
C MET A 19 -6.86 4.85 -11.83
N VAL A 20 -5.82 5.31 -11.14
CA VAL A 20 -5.79 5.47 -9.68
C VAL A 20 -6.89 6.44 -9.24
N GLU A 21 -7.04 7.59 -9.88
CA GLU A 21 -8.09 8.55 -9.54
C GLU A 21 -9.50 8.00 -9.73
N ARG A 22 -9.72 7.22 -10.79
CA ARG A 22 -11.01 6.52 -10.99
C ARG A 22 -11.27 5.50 -9.89
N ALA A 23 -10.25 4.73 -9.49
CA ALA A 23 -10.33 3.77 -8.40
C ALA A 23 -10.60 4.47 -7.06
N VAL A 24 -9.93 5.59 -6.79
CA VAL A 24 -10.14 6.42 -5.59
C VAL A 24 -11.57 6.96 -5.51
N ARG A 25 -12.16 7.34 -6.64
CA ARG A 25 -13.57 7.80 -6.67
C ARG A 25 -14.56 6.69 -6.37
N ARG A 26 -14.25 5.44 -6.72
CA ARG A 26 -15.14 4.29 -6.52
C ARG A 26 -14.97 3.61 -5.17
N ALA A 27 -13.75 3.34 -4.79
CA ALA A 27 -13.40 2.54 -3.61
C ALA A 27 -12.97 3.37 -2.40
N GLY A 28 -12.50 4.60 -2.61
CA GLY A 28 -11.93 5.46 -1.58
C GLY A 28 -10.40 5.45 -1.58
N LEU A 29 -9.79 6.34 -0.76
CA LEU A 29 -8.32 6.51 -0.73
C LEU A 29 -7.60 5.26 -0.23
N TYR A 30 -7.96 4.77 0.95
CA TYR A 30 -7.26 3.64 1.58
C TYR A 30 -7.33 2.34 0.78
N PRO A 31 -8.51 1.85 0.31
CA PRO A 31 -8.56 0.62 -0.48
C PRO A 31 -7.78 0.72 -1.80
N THR A 32 -7.77 1.92 -2.42
CA THR A 32 -6.99 2.14 -3.63
C THR A 32 -5.50 2.14 -3.32
N CYS A 33 -5.08 2.79 -2.23
CA CYS A 33 -3.69 2.77 -1.77
C CYS A 33 -3.23 1.34 -1.48
N ALA A 34 -4.03 0.56 -0.77
CA ALA A 34 -3.76 -0.85 -0.51
C ALA A 34 -3.62 -1.67 -1.80
N GLY A 35 -4.51 -1.45 -2.78
CA GLY A 35 -4.43 -2.10 -4.09
C GLY A 35 -3.17 -1.73 -4.88
N VAL A 36 -2.81 -0.46 -4.92
CA VAL A 36 -1.58 0.02 -5.57
C VAL A 36 -0.34 -0.58 -4.89
N CYS A 37 -0.28 -0.56 -3.57
CA CYS A 37 0.83 -1.15 -2.81
C CYS A 37 0.93 -2.66 -3.04
N LEU A 38 -0.20 -3.37 -3.06
CA LEU A 38 -0.23 -4.82 -3.33
C LEU A 38 0.28 -5.13 -4.73
N LEU A 39 -0.17 -4.40 -5.75
CA LEU A 39 0.33 -4.55 -7.12
C LEU A 39 1.83 -4.29 -7.22
N CYS A 40 2.33 -3.22 -6.59
CA CYS A 40 3.76 -2.95 -6.52
C CYS A 40 4.52 -4.09 -5.84
N ALA A 41 4.03 -4.61 -4.71
CA ALA A 41 4.66 -5.70 -3.99
C ALA A 41 4.68 -7.02 -4.78
N MET A 42 3.64 -7.26 -5.59
CA MET A 42 3.57 -8.43 -6.49
C MET A 42 4.56 -8.31 -7.66
N MET A 43 4.66 -7.12 -8.26
CA MET A 43 5.54 -6.90 -9.43
C MET A 43 7.02 -6.85 -9.06
N PHE A 44 7.35 -6.19 -7.97
CA PHE A 44 8.74 -5.98 -7.59
C PHE A 44 9.30 -7.06 -6.66
N CYS A 45 8.47 -7.98 -6.18
CA CYS A 45 8.85 -9.06 -5.26
C CYS A 45 9.58 -8.57 -3.99
N ASN A 46 9.54 -7.27 -3.74
CA ASN A 46 10.25 -6.61 -2.66
C ASN A 46 9.34 -5.58 -1.97
N GLN A 47 9.17 -5.76 -0.68
CA GLN A 47 8.37 -4.90 0.18
C GLN A 47 8.87 -3.44 0.22
N SER A 48 10.19 -3.22 0.10
CA SER A 48 10.79 -1.87 0.19
C SER A 48 10.46 -0.97 -1.01
N THR A 49 10.02 -1.54 -2.12
CA THR A 49 9.72 -0.77 -3.33
C THR A 49 8.33 -0.11 -3.26
N ALA A 50 7.37 -0.76 -2.60
CA ALA A 50 6.02 -0.21 -2.45
C ALA A 50 5.98 1.17 -1.77
N PRO A 51 6.67 1.41 -0.63
CA PRO A 51 6.71 2.73 0.02
C PRO A 51 7.42 3.81 -0.80
N VAL A 52 8.19 3.44 -1.83
CA VAL A 52 8.85 4.40 -2.72
C VAL A 52 7.97 4.77 -3.92
N VAL A 53 7.27 3.80 -4.49
CA VAL A 53 6.48 4.00 -5.72
C VAL A 53 5.05 4.45 -5.40
N ALA A 54 4.42 3.90 -4.37
CA ALA A 54 3.04 4.23 -4.02
C ALA A 54 2.82 5.73 -3.71
N PRO A 55 3.71 6.45 -2.99
CA PRO A 55 3.56 7.87 -2.80
C PRO A 55 3.56 8.67 -4.10
N GLN A 56 4.37 8.29 -5.08
CA GLN A 56 4.46 8.99 -6.36
C GLN A 56 3.16 8.89 -7.17
N LEU A 57 2.43 7.79 -7.03
CA LEU A 57 1.15 7.57 -7.69
C LEU A 57 -0.03 8.17 -6.92
N MET A 58 0.05 8.17 -5.58
CA MET A 58 -1.08 8.48 -4.71
C MET A 58 -1.06 9.90 -4.12
N ALA A 59 0.11 10.58 -4.05
CA ALA A 59 0.26 11.88 -3.38
C ALA A 59 -0.75 12.91 -3.88
N HIS A 60 -0.91 13.05 -5.19
CA HIS A 60 -1.87 13.99 -5.78
C HIS A 60 -3.32 13.71 -5.34
N SER A 61 -3.73 12.43 -5.29
CA SER A 61 -5.08 12.04 -4.88
C SER A 61 -5.36 12.32 -3.39
N TYR A 62 -4.32 12.25 -2.54
CA TYR A 62 -4.42 12.60 -1.12
C TYR A 62 -4.49 14.11 -0.92
N GLU A 63 -3.62 14.87 -1.59
CA GLU A 63 -3.60 16.34 -1.54
C GLU A 63 -4.91 16.93 -2.07
N ALA A 64 -5.45 16.42 -3.16
CA ALA A 64 -6.73 16.84 -3.74
C ALA A 64 -7.94 16.64 -2.79
N ARG A 65 -7.81 15.75 -1.81
CA ARG A 65 -8.83 15.50 -0.78
C ARG A 65 -8.51 16.13 0.57
N GLY A 66 -7.44 16.93 0.65
CA GLY A 66 -7.03 17.61 1.88
C GLY A 66 -6.41 16.68 2.92
N GLU A 67 -6.00 15.46 2.51
CA GLU A 67 -5.27 14.54 3.37
C GLU A 67 -3.76 14.74 3.20
N GLY A 68 -3.04 14.85 4.33
CA GLY A 68 -1.61 15.13 4.33
C GLY A 68 -0.75 13.90 4.00
N LYS A 69 0.53 14.14 3.77
CA LYS A 69 1.55 13.09 3.53
C LYS A 69 1.62 12.05 4.65
N ARG A 70 1.28 12.45 5.88
CA ARG A 70 1.23 11.55 7.04
C ARG A 70 0.13 10.50 6.90
N ALA A 71 -1.06 10.90 6.44
CA ALA A 71 -2.16 9.98 6.20
C ALA A 71 -1.78 8.95 5.12
N LEU A 72 -1.14 9.40 4.04
CA LEU A 72 -0.62 8.51 3.00
C LEU A 72 0.42 7.53 3.54
N ALA A 73 1.36 8.00 4.38
CA ALA A 73 2.37 7.14 4.98
C ALA A 73 1.76 6.06 5.89
N LEU A 74 0.79 6.43 6.73
CA LEU A 74 0.07 5.49 7.59
C LEU A 74 -0.73 4.46 6.77
N ASP A 75 -1.33 4.88 5.67
CA ASP A 75 -2.08 3.98 4.79
C ASP A 75 -1.17 2.98 4.10
N ILE A 76 0.01 3.39 3.65
CA ILE A 76 1.02 2.51 3.06
C ILE A 76 1.55 1.52 4.10
N GLU A 77 1.83 1.99 5.32
CA GLU A 77 2.33 1.15 6.40
C GLU A 77 1.32 0.06 6.78
N ASN A 78 0.06 0.44 6.99
CA ASN A 78 -0.99 -0.50 7.43
C ASN A 78 -1.60 -1.34 6.29
N SER A 79 -1.20 -1.12 5.05
CA SER A 79 -1.63 -1.91 3.90
C SER A 79 -0.48 -2.56 3.17
N GLY A 80 0.37 -1.75 2.53
CA GLY A 80 1.38 -2.24 1.59
C GLY A 80 2.42 -3.13 2.23
N ILE A 81 2.92 -2.71 3.39
CA ILE A 81 3.97 -3.46 4.10
C ILE A 81 3.40 -4.77 4.66
N VAL A 82 2.21 -4.72 5.24
CA VAL A 82 1.58 -5.90 5.85
C VAL A 82 1.10 -6.89 4.78
N LEU A 83 0.42 -6.40 3.73
CA LEU A 83 -0.09 -7.25 2.65
C LEU A 83 1.02 -7.87 1.79
N ALA A 84 2.17 -7.22 1.68
CA ALA A 84 3.33 -7.79 0.96
C ALA A 84 3.77 -9.13 1.54
N ALA A 85 3.65 -9.31 2.85
CA ALA A 85 3.98 -10.57 3.54
C ALA A 85 2.99 -11.72 3.25
N LEU A 86 1.86 -11.45 2.58
CA LEU A 86 0.92 -12.49 2.13
C LEU A 86 1.25 -13.04 0.74
N ILE A 87 2.20 -12.43 0.04
CA ILE A 87 2.58 -12.84 -1.32
C ILE A 87 3.67 -13.92 -1.24
N PRO A 88 3.39 -15.17 -1.65
CA PRO A 88 4.31 -16.30 -1.42
C PRO A 88 5.70 -16.15 -2.01
N TRP A 89 5.83 -15.40 -3.11
CA TRP A 89 7.12 -15.14 -3.79
C TRP A 89 7.80 -13.85 -3.34
N ASN A 90 7.19 -13.11 -2.41
CA ASN A 90 7.80 -11.91 -1.86
C ASN A 90 8.90 -12.27 -0.85
N ILE A 91 10.02 -11.57 -0.92
CA ILE A 91 11.17 -11.80 -0.02
C ILE A 91 10.77 -11.67 1.45
N SER A 92 9.83 -10.80 1.76
CA SER A 92 9.35 -10.56 3.14
C SER A 92 8.81 -11.80 3.83
N VAL A 93 8.27 -12.76 3.07
CA VAL A 93 7.70 -13.98 3.62
C VAL A 93 8.52 -15.22 3.27
N SER A 94 9.13 -15.26 2.08
CA SER A 94 9.89 -16.43 1.64
C SER A 94 11.09 -16.73 2.54
N ILE A 95 11.79 -15.70 3.01
CA ILE A 95 12.92 -15.87 3.94
C ILE A 95 12.46 -16.42 5.30
N PRO A 96 11.51 -15.81 6.02
CA PRO A 96 11.01 -16.38 7.28
C PRO A 96 10.47 -17.80 7.14
N LEU A 97 9.70 -18.10 6.07
CA LEU A 97 9.20 -19.45 5.84
C LEU A 97 10.33 -20.46 5.65
N ALA A 98 11.35 -20.10 4.87
CA ALA A 98 12.53 -20.96 4.67
C ALA A 98 13.30 -21.20 5.97
N MET A 99 13.46 -20.17 6.81
CA MET A 99 14.14 -20.28 8.11
C MET A 99 13.36 -21.18 9.10
N LEU A 100 12.04 -21.16 9.03
CA LEU A 100 11.17 -21.98 9.87
C LEU A 100 10.93 -23.39 9.30
N GLY A 101 11.46 -23.70 8.11
CA GLY A 101 11.16 -24.95 7.41
C GLY A 101 9.69 -25.09 7.02
N ALA A 102 8.94 -24.00 6.94
CA ALA A 102 7.53 -23.97 6.63
C ALA A 102 7.28 -23.66 5.16
N GLY A 103 6.23 -24.23 4.59
CA GLY A 103 5.80 -23.94 3.23
C GLY A 103 4.80 -22.78 3.16
N ALA A 104 4.46 -22.37 1.93
CA ALA A 104 3.44 -21.32 1.69
C ALA A 104 2.04 -21.69 2.25
N SER A 105 1.80 -22.97 2.55
CA SER A 105 0.60 -23.46 3.23
C SER A 105 0.41 -22.90 4.65
N ALA A 106 1.45 -22.31 5.24
CA ALA A 106 1.36 -21.62 6.53
C ALA A 106 0.71 -20.22 6.42
N LEU A 107 0.69 -19.60 5.25
CA LEU A 107 0.18 -18.23 5.05
C LEU A 107 -1.29 -18.03 5.47
N PRO A 108 -2.23 -18.94 5.19
CA PRO A 108 -3.61 -18.80 5.65
C PRO A 108 -3.75 -18.68 7.17
N TYR A 109 -2.80 -19.25 7.92
CA TYR A 109 -2.79 -19.19 9.39
C TYR A 109 -2.20 -17.89 9.94
N ALA A 110 -1.61 -17.06 9.11
CA ALA A 110 -1.06 -15.76 9.48
C ALA A 110 -2.19 -14.71 9.64
N VAL A 111 -3.13 -14.99 10.54
CA VAL A 111 -4.36 -14.20 10.77
C VAL A 111 -4.06 -12.74 11.04
N LEU A 112 -2.95 -12.42 11.72
CA LEU A 112 -2.54 -11.06 12.02
C LEU A 112 -2.39 -10.20 10.75
N LEU A 113 -1.84 -10.77 9.67
CA LEU A 113 -1.61 -10.07 8.42
C LEU A 113 -2.91 -9.66 7.70
N TYR A 114 -3.99 -10.39 7.92
CA TYR A 114 -5.32 -10.03 7.40
C TYR A 114 -6.06 -9.07 8.34
N MET A 115 -5.90 -9.26 9.64
CA MET A 115 -6.61 -8.48 10.65
C MET A 115 -6.15 -7.02 10.71
N ILE A 116 -4.84 -6.75 10.55
CA ILE A 116 -4.30 -5.39 10.60
C ILE A 116 -4.96 -4.48 9.55
N PRO A 117 -4.93 -4.78 8.23
CA PRO A 117 -5.53 -3.90 7.23
C PRO A 117 -7.05 -3.81 7.36
N LEU A 118 -7.73 -4.87 7.83
CA LEU A 118 -9.18 -4.85 8.07
C LEU A 118 -9.55 -3.95 9.26
N CYS A 119 -8.87 -4.10 10.39
CA CYS A 119 -9.08 -3.25 11.56
C CYS A 119 -8.77 -1.79 11.23
N TYR A 120 -7.70 -1.55 10.52
CA TYR A 120 -7.33 -0.20 10.10
C TYR A 120 -8.38 0.41 9.16
N LEU A 121 -8.90 -0.35 8.20
CA LEU A 121 -9.98 0.08 7.31
C LEU A 121 -11.23 0.50 8.09
N VAL A 122 -11.64 -0.32 9.07
CA VAL A 122 -12.80 -0.03 9.92
C VAL A 122 -12.56 1.22 10.77
N THR A 123 -11.40 1.32 11.38
CA THR A 123 -10.99 2.45 12.22
C THR A 123 -10.96 3.73 11.39
N ARG A 124 -10.35 3.71 10.22
CA ARG A 124 -10.27 4.85 9.31
C ARG A 124 -11.65 5.31 8.82
N ARG A 125 -12.56 4.38 8.53
CA ARG A 125 -13.94 4.72 8.15
C ARG A 125 -14.74 5.35 9.30
N ARG A 126 -14.49 4.92 10.54
CA ARG A 126 -15.22 5.41 11.71
C ARG A 126 -14.67 6.74 12.24
N LEU A 127 -13.36 6.90 12.28
CA LEU A 127 -12.72 8.08 12.85
C LEU A 127 -12.57 9.23 11.83
N GLY A 128 -12.62 8.95 10.53
CA GLY A 128 -12.50 9.94 9.46
C GLY A 128 -11.19 10.74 9.52
N PRO A 129 -11.02 11.77 8.69
CA PRO A 129 -9.85 12.66 8.71
C PRO A 129 -9.79 13.57 9.94
N ARG A 130 -10.69 13.38 10.91
CA ARG A 130 -10.85 14.23 12.11
C ARG A 130 -9.71 14.07 13.13
N ALA A 131 -9.08 12.91 13.20
CA ALA A 131 -8.05 12.63 14.21
C ALA A 131 -6.72 13.38 13.96
N GLU A 132 -6.51 13.94 12.78
CA GLU A 132 -5.26 14.63 12.43
C GLU A 132 -5.31 16.14 12.72
N LYS A 133 -6.51 16.73 12.83
CA LYS A 133 -6.65 18.17 13.13
C LYS A 133 -6.46 18.53 14.61
N GLU A 134 -6.40 17.54 15.49
CA GLU A 134 -6.35 17.78 16.95
C GLU A 134 -4.96 17.65 17.58
N LYS A 135 -3.91 17.46 16.76
CA LYS A 135 -2.52 17.30 17.24
C LYS A 135 -1.53 18.28 16.58
N ILE A 136 -1.93 19.52 16.37
CA ILE A 136 -1.02 20.65 16.09
C ILE A 136 -1.18 21.69 17.21
#